data_302827b6bb8249bf1c2c6f01b7b2120d
#
_entry.id   302827b6bb8249bf1c2c6f01b7b2120d
#
_cell.length_a   1.000
_cell.length_b   1.000
_cell.length_c   1.000
_cell.angle_alpha   90.00
_cell.angle_beta   90.00
_cell.angle_gamma   90.00
#
_symmetry.space_group_name_H-M   'P 1'
#
loop_
_entity.id
_entity.type
_entity.pdbx_description
1 polymer ?
#
loop_
_entity_poly.entity_id
_entity_poly.type
_entity_poly.pdbx_seq_one_letter_code
_entity_poly.pdbx_strand_id
1 'polypeptide(L)'
;MTSKPLILVTSAGGKTGKHVALQLLAKGFPVRAFLRTEDDRAQMLSKAGAEIFVGNQYALTDMRAAMQGVKRAYQCAPTAPNGLHFNAVFTAAAYEAGIEHVVTLGQWLSSADHPSLFTREVYLSDILIGMRAEMSVTTINVGWFADNYLMVLDMAAHLGLFTMPLGEGDVKKNAPPSNEDIASVAVGALTDPAMHAGKTYRPTGPALLSPNEIAAALGHALDRRVRYQDISERMMLKALKALPPSNYSEAAVSQLAIYASEYRAGAFAVNAPTQDVLLVGGRDPEGFESIVRRTVSSRSNLSRGLGRSLGALAGFMKILATRPPNLKQIEMQRDFVQLSKPVFSYDDAAWCASHHAQNIRPDSIQVA
;
A
#
# COMPACT_ATOMS: atom_id res chain seq x y z
N MET A 1 -21.91 29.34 11.32
CA MET A 1 -21.33 28.18 10.60
C MET A 1 -20.35 27.50 11.55
N THR A 2 -20.59 26.26 11.95
CA THR A 2 -19.61 25.52 12.77
C THR A 2 -18.34 25.33 11.95
N SER A 3 -17.19 25.68 12.51
CA SER A 3 -15.90 25.46 11.84
C SER A 3 -15.69 23.97 11.58
N LYS A 4 -15.16 23.60 10.41
CA LYS A 4 -14.82 22.21 10.11
C LYS A 4 -13.78 21.69 11.11
N PRO A 5 -13.88 20.42 11.54
CA PRO A 5 -12.93 19.85 12.49
C PRO A 5 -11.52 19.74 11.92
N LEU A 6 -10.51 19.96 12.77
CA LEU A 6 -9.11 19.69 12.43
C LEU A 6 -8.89 18.19 12.28
N ILE A 7 -8.22 17.79 11.20
CA ILE A 7 -7.94 16.38 10.88
C ILE A 7 -6.42 16.16 10.89
N LEU A 8 -5.97 15.19 11.70
CA LEU A 8 -4.59 14.73 11.68
C LEU A 8 -4.40 13.70 10.55
N VAL A 9 -3.36 13.87 9.77
CA VAL A 9 -2.92 12.87 8.78
C VAL A 9 -1.54 12.37 9.18
N THR A 10 -1.44 11.12 9.64
CA THR A 10 -0.15 10.49 9.90
C THR A 10 0.51 10.02 8.60
N SER A 11 1.82 9.85 8.60
CA SER A 11 2.58 9.52 7.38
C SER A 11 2.23 10.43 6.18
N ALA A 12 1.97 11.72 6.45
CA ALA A 12 1.46 12.68 5.46
C ALA A 12 2.42 12.91 4.27
N GLY A 13 3.71 12.62 4.40
CA GLY A 13 4.67 12.62 3.29
C GLY A 13 4.69 11.32 2.48
N GLY A 14 3.91 10.30 2.87
CA GLY A 14 3.83 8.99 2.21
C GLY A 14 2.93 9.00 0.97
N LYS A 15 2.84 7.83 0.32
CA LYS A 15 2.10 7.67 -0.94
C LYS A 15 0.61 7.99 -0.80
N THR A 16 -0.06 7.41 0.18
CA THR A 16 -1.51 7.64 0.43
C THR A 16 -1.75 8.89 1.28
N GLY A 17 -0.99 9.07 2.38
CA GLY A 17 -1.17 10.20 3.30
C GLY A 17 -1.09 11.57 2.63
N LYS A 18 -0.18 11.73 1.66
CA LYS A 18 -0.06 12.96 0.87
C LYS A 18 -1.38 13.29 0.14
N HIS A 19 -1.96 12.31 -0.52
CA HIS A 19 -3.20 12.51 -1.27
C HIS A 19 -4.41 12.72 -0.34
N VAL A 20 -4.45 12.06 0.83
CA VAL A 20 -5.46 12.31 1.86
C VAL A 20 -5.37 13.77 2.32
N ALA A 21 -4.19 14.26 2.68
CA ALA A 21 -4.00 15.64 3.13
C ALA A 21 -4.43 16.64 2.06
N LEU A 22 -3.97 16.50 0.82
CA LEU A 22 -4.30 17.40 -0.27
C LEU A 22 -5.79 17.40 -0.62
N GLN A 23 -6.45 16.24 -0.63
CA GLN A 23 -7.89 16.14 -0.92
C GLN A 23 -8.74 16.73 0.21
N LEU A 24 -8.35 16.57 1.48
CA LEU A 24 -9.02 17.22 2.63
C LEU A 24 -8.90 18.74 2.55
N LEU A 25 -7.71 19.26 2.25
CA LEU A 25 -7.48 20.70 2.07
C LEU A 25 -8.33 21.26 0.92
N ALA A 26 -8.38 20.55 -0.21
CA ALA A 26 -9.22 20.94 -1.35
C ALA A 26 -10.71 20.99 -1.01
N LYS A 27 -11.16 20.16 -0.05
CA LYS A 27 -12.53 20.21 0.51
C LYS A 27 -12.67 21.25 1.62
N GLY A 28 -11.63 22.04 1.93
CA GLY A 28 -11.63 23.12 2.93
C GLY A 28 -11.64 22.62 4.38
N PHE A 29 -11.14 21.41 4.66
CA PHE A 29 -10.90 20.95 6.03
C PHE A 29 -9.53 21.43 6.49
N PRO A 30 -9.39 21.92 7.73
CA PRO A 30 -8.07 22.15 8.33
C PRO A 30 -7.36 20.81 8.53
N VAL A 31 -6.09 20.73 8.11
CA VAL A 31 -5.28 19.51 8.16
C VAL A 31 -4.00 19.78 8.90
N ARG A 32 -3.69 18.93 9.89
CA ARG A 32 -2.36 18.81 10.47
C ARG A 32 -1.66 17.61 9.84
N ALA A 33 -0.58 17.87 9.12
CA ALA A 33 0.23 16.87 8.45
C ALA A 33 1.40 16.46 9.34
N PHE A 34 1.41 15.21 9.82
CA PHE A 34 2.48 14.69 10.63
C PHE A 34 3.57 14.05 9.77
N LEU A 35 4.77 14.62 9.79
CA LEU A 35 5.94 14.17 9.06
C LEU A 35 7.09 13.90 10.01
N ARG A 36 8.04 13.09 9.57
CA ARG A 36 9.26 12.79 10.32
C ARG A 36 10.34 13.87 10.16
N THR A 37 10.37 14.52 9.00
CA THR A 37 11.37 15.51 8.60
C THR A 37 10.72 16.66 7.86
N GLU A 38 11.31 17.84 7.99
CA GLU A 38 10.92 19.02 7.22
C GLU A 38 11.71 19.03 5.90
N ASP A 39 11.11 18.47 4.86
CA ASP A 39 11.67 18.34 3.52
C ASP A 39 10.72 18.90 2.44
N ASP A 40 11.04 18.70 1.17
CA ASP A 40 10.21 19.18 0.04
C ASP A 40 8.75 18.74 0.13
N ARG A 41 8.47 17.59 0.76
CA ARG A 41 7.11 17.09 0.97
C ARG A 41 6.36 17.94 2.00
N ALA A 42 7.05 18.34 3.08
CA ALA A 42 6.51 19.26 4.07
C ALA A 42 6.23 20.63 3.46
N GLN A 43 7.16 21.15 2.67
CA GLN A 43 6.99 22.44 1.98
C GLN A 43 5.81 22.40 1.01
N MET A 44 5.63 21.31 0.26
CA MET A 44 4.51 21.14 -0.67
C MET A 44 3.17 21.12 0.08
N LEU A 45 3.07 20.42 1.19
CA LEU A 45 1.86 20.35 2.02
C LEU A 45 1.57 21.71 2.71
N SER A 46 2.61 22.38 3.20
CA SER A 46 2.48 23.74 3.77
C SER A 46 1.97 24.75 2.75
N LYS A 47 2.52 24.74 1.53
CA LYS A 47 2.03 25.59 0.43
C LYS A 47 0.57 25.30 0.06
N ALA A 48 0.11 24.06 0.26
CA ALA A 48 -1.28 23.68 0.06
C ALA A 48 -2.20 24.07 1.23
N GLY A 49 -1.64 24.60 2.34
CA GLY A 49 -2.40 25.09 3.49
C GLY A 49 -2.44 24.12 4.69
N ALA A 50 -1.64 23.06 4.70
CA ALA A 50 -1.55 22.18 5.86
C ALA A 50 -0.72 22.82 6.98
N GLU A 51 -1.15 22.63 8.23
CA GLU A 51 -0.30 22.78 9.41
C GLU A 51 0.72 21.64 9.44
N ILE A 52 2.01 21.98 9.45
CA ILE A 52 3.07 20.96 9.46
C ILE A 52 3.47 20.67 10.90
N PHE A 53 3.39 19.40 11.28
CA PHE A 53 3.91 18.88 12.54
C PHE A 53 5.08 17.93 12.26
N VAL A 54 6.26 18.27 12.74
CA VAL A 54 7.46 17.43 12.59
C VAL A 54 7.76 16.74 13.91
N GLY A 55 7.90 15.41 13.89
CA GLY A 55 8.17 14.63 15.09
C GLY A 55 8.37 13.16 14.81
N ASN A 56 8.59 12.40 15.88
CA ASN A 56 8.73 10.96 15.83
C ASN A 56 7.37 10.28 16.07
N GLN A 57 6.79 9.69 15.02
CA GLN A 57 5.49 9.02 15.11
C GLN A 57 5.49 7.79 16.03
N TYR A 58 6.64 7.31 16.47
CA TYR A 58 6.78 6.23 17.45
C TYR A 58 6.89 6.75 18.90
N ALA A 59 6.98 8.06 19.11
CA ALA A 59 7.05 8.67 20.43
C ALA A 59 5.66 9.12 20.87
N LEU A 60 5.20 8.62 22.03
CA LEU A 60 3.88 8.96 22.56
C LEU A 60 3.75 10.46 22.86
N THR A 61 4.79 11.11 23.31
CA THR A 61 4.83 12.56 23.57
C THR A 61 4.58 13.38 22.31
N ASP A 62 5.21 13.02 21.19
CA ASP A 62 5.05 13.72 19.92
C ASP A 62 3.66 13.45 19.32
N MET A 63 3.16 12.21 19.46
CA MET A 63 1.83 11.85 18.99
C MET A 63 0.74 12.59 19.77
N ARG A 64 0.89 12.70 21.12
CA ARG A 64 -0.01 13.51 21.97
C ARG A 64 -0.02 14.98 21.55
N ALA A 65 1.16 15.54 21.30
CA ALA A 65 1.28 16.94 20.85
C ALA A 65 0.62 17.13 19.47
N ALA A 66 0.82 16.18 18.55
CA ALA A 66 0.20 16.22 17.22
C ALA A 66 -1.33 16.13 17.26
N MET A 67 -1.91 15.48 18.28
CA MET A 67 -3.35 15.29 18.42
C MET A 67 -4.07 16.41 19.17
N GLN A 68 -3.36 17.42 19.68
CA GLN A 68 -4.00 18.54 20.38
C GLN A 68 -4.98 19.29 19.46
N GLY A 69 -6.25 19.39 19.89
CA GLY A 69 -7.31 20.05 19.14
C GLY A 69 -7.84 19.29 17.91
N VAL A 70 -7.30 18.13 17.62
CA VAL A 70 -7.74 17.24 16.54
C VAL A 70 -9.04 16.55 16.92
N LYS A 71 -9.95 16.37 15.96
CA LYS A 71 -11.22 15.65 16.14
C LYS A 71 -11.30 14.35 15.35
N ARG A 72 -10.60 14.28 14.21
CA ARG A 72 -10.57 13.09 13.34
C ARG A 72 -9.14 12.82 12.90
N ALA A 73 -8.82 11.56 12.60
CA ALA A 73 -7.48 11.23 12.18
C ALA A 73 -7.46 10.17 11.07
N TYR A 74 -6.52 10.33 10.13
CA TYR A 74 -6.10 9.28 9.22
C TYR A 74 -4.88 8.57 9.80
N GLN A 75 -5.04 7.29 10.08
CA GLN A 75 -3.99 6.44 10.61
C GLN A 75 -3.38 5.61 9.47
N CYS A 76 -2.10 5.82 9.21
CA CYS A 76 -1.32 5.05 8.26
C CYS A 76 0.03 4.72 8.88
N ALA A 77 0.23 3.45 9.26
CA ALA A 77 1.50 3.00 9.80
C ALA A 77 2.60 3.07 8.74
N PRO A 78 3.82 3.48 9.07
CA PRO A 78 4.96 3.31 8.19
C PRO A 78 5.20 1.82 7.88
N THR A 79 5.62 1.50 6.66
CA THR A 79 6.03 0.14 6.28
C THR A 79 7.38 -0.18 6.92
N ALA A 80 7.35 -0.60 8.17
CA ALA A 80 8.53 -0.87 9.00
C ALA A 80 8.21 -1.94 10.04
N PRO A 81 9.24 -2.60 10.64
CA PRO A 81 9.05 -3.67 11.62
C PRO A 81 8.35 -3.25 12.93
N ASN A 82 8.11 -1.98 13.14
CA ASN A 82 7.51 -1.42 14.35
C ASN A 82 6.07 -0.92 14.11
N GLY A 83 5.35 -1.49 13.15
CA GLY A 83 3.99 -1.08 12.81
C GLY A 83 3.03 -1.19 13.99
N LEU A 84 3.08 -2.28 14.73
CA LEU A 84 2.24 -2.48 15.91
C LEU A 84 2.57 -1.47 17.03
N HIS A 85 3.85 -1.15 17.27
CA HIS A 85 4.23 -0.11 18.23
C HIS A 85 3.67 1.26 17.84
N PHE A 86 3.81 1.65 16.56
CA PHE A 86 3.20 2.86 16.03
C PHE A 86 1.69 2.89 16.32
N ASN A 87 0.99 1.80 16.01
CA ASN A 87 -0.46 1.72 16.19
C ASN A 87 -0.88 1.77 17.67
N ALA A 88 -0.09 1.20 18.58
CA ALA A 88 -0.31 1.32 20.01
C ALA A 88 -0.13 2.76 20.50
N VAL A 89 0.93 3.44 20.07
CA VAL A 89 1.19 4.86 20.37
C VAL A 89 0.07 5.74 19.83
N PHE A 90 -0.33 5.52 18.57
CA PHE A 90 -1.43 6.25 17.94
C PHE A 90 -2.74 6.07 18.71
N THR A 91 -3.11 4.82 19.02
CA THR A 91 -4.39 4.50 19.70
C THR A 91 -4.44 5.11 21.09
N ALA A 92 -3.34 5.03 21.86
CA ALA A 92 -3.26 5.64 23.18
C ALA A 92 -3.44 7.16 23.12
N ALA A 93 -2.70 7.84 22.25
CA ALA A 93 -2.79 9.29 22.09
C ALA A 93 -4.18 9.73 21.56
N ALA A 94 -4.76 8.97 20.62
CA ALA A 94 -6.08 9.25 20.07
C ALA A 94 -7.17 9.16 21.12
N TYR A 95 -7.13 8.13 21.96
CA TYR A 95 -8.05 7.97 23.08
C TYR A 95 -7.93 9.11 24.09
N GLU A 96 -6.72 9.44 24.52
CA GLU A 96 -6.46 10.54 25.46
C GLU A 96 -6.89 11.92 24.91
N ALA A 97 -6.73 12.14 23.61
CA ALA A 97 -7.12 13.39 22.95
C ALA A 97 -8.64 13.49 22.66
N GLY A 98 -9.42 12.44 22.90
CA GLY A 98 -10.84 12.38 22.59
C GLY A 98 -11.13 12.48 21.08
N ILE A 99 -10.34 11.76 20.27
CA ILE A 99 -10.60 11.63 18.83
C ILE A 99 -11.94 10.94 18.61
N GLU A 100 -12.81 11.56 17.82
CA GLU A 100 -14.18 11.08 17.57
C GLU A 100 -14.23 9.99 16.49
N HIS A 101 -13.35 10.12 15.48
CA HIS A 101 -13.33 9.21 14.33
C HIS A 101 -11.93 9.00 13.78
N VAL A 102 -11.60 7.75 13.52
CA VAL A 102 -10.35 7.33 12.88
C VAL A 102 -10.64 6.59 11.59
N VAL A 103 -9.93 6.93 10.53
CA VAL A 103 -9.86 6.13 9.31
C VAL A 103 -8.51 5.47 9.26
N THR A 104 -8.47 4.12 9.28
CA THR A 104 -7.23 3.35 9.26
C THR A 104 -6.92 2.86 7.86
N LEU A 105 -5.64 2.89 7.48
CA LEU A 105 -5.17 2.18 6.31
C LEU A 105 -4.83 0.74 6.71
N GLY A 106 -5.78 -0.15 6.48
CA GLY A 106 -5.66 -1.59 6.70
C GLY A 106 -5.05 -2.32 5.50
N GLN A 107 -5.19 -3.64 5.49
CA GLN A 107 -4.66 -4.52 4.45
C GLN A 107 -5.67 -5.61 4.10
N TRP A 108 -5.84 -5.89 2.79
CA TRP A 108 -6.77 -6.90 2.30
C TRP A 108 -6.49 -8.30 2.83
N LEU A 109 -5.23 -8.64 3.02
CA LEU A 109 -4.79 -9.95 3.51
C LEU A 109 -4.81 -10.07 5.05
N SER A 110 -5.28 -9.05 5.76
CA SER A 110 -5.22 -8.99 7.23
C SER A 110 -5.84 -10.24 7.88
N SER A 111 -5.00 -11.03 8.56
CA SER A 111 -5.42 -12.22 9.32
C SER A 111 -4.45 -12.52 10.47
N ALA A 112 -4.95 -13.27 11.47
CA ALA A 112 -4.22 -13.51 12.72
C ALA A 112 -2.94 -14.34 12.54
N ASP A 113 -3.02 -15.37 11.70
CA ASP A 113 -1.98 -16.38 11.56
C ASP A 113 -1.22 -16.28 10.23
N HIS A 114 -1.31 -15.15 9.55
CA HIS A 114 -0.63 -14.93 8.27
C HIS A 114 0.88 -15.08 8.39
N PRO A 115 1.57 -15.69 7.39
CA PRO A 115 3.03 -15.82 7.42
C PRO A 115 3.76 -14.47 7.49
N SER A 116 3.21 -13.41 6.88
CA SER A 116 3.78 -12.07 6.97
C SER A 116 3.55 -11.44 8.34
N LEU A 117 4.65 -11.07 9.03
CA LEU A 117 4.57 -10.30 10.28
C LEU A 117 3.80 -8.99 10.08
N PHE A 118 4.04 -8.26 8.99
CA PHE A 118 3.35 -6.98 8.73
C PHE A 118 1.85 -7.14 8.59
N THR A 119 1.38 -8.24 8.00
CA THR A 119 -0.04 -8.54 7.87
C THR A 119 -0.65 -8.85 9.24
N ARG A 120 0.02 -9.61 10.09
CA ARG A 120 -0.41 -9.86 11.48
C ARG A 120 -0.44 -8.59 12.31
N GLU A 121 0.56 -7.71 12.15
CA GLU A 121 0.59 -6.42 12.86
C GLU A 121 -0.59 -5.52 12.46
N VAL A 122 -0.99 -5.52 11.19
CA VAL A 122 -2.20 -4.80 10.74
C VAL A 122 -3.45 -5.41 11.38
N TYR A 123 -3.59 -6.73 11.37
CA TYR A 123 -4.71 -7.41 12.03
C TYR A 123 -4.84 -7.06 13.52
N LEU A 124 -3.73 -7.15 14.26
CA LEU A 124 -3.69 -6.78 15.67
C LEU A 124 -3.96 -5.28 15.90
N SER A 125 -3.56 -4.44 14.97
CA SER A 125 -3.82 -3.00 15.02
C SER A 125 -5.30 -2.67 14.87
N ASP A 126 -5.97 -3.34 13.94
CA ASP A 126 -7.42 -3.16 13.73
C ASP A 126 -8.20 -3.58 14.99
N ILE A 127 -7.79 -4.69 15.64
CA ILE A 127 -8.36 -5.09 16.94
C ILE A 127 -8.10 -4.03 18.01
N LEU A 128 -6.84 -3.59 18.15
CA LEU A 128 -6.43 -2.63 19.18
C LEU A 128 -7.21 -1.31 19.09
N ILE A 129 -7.36 -0.77 17.89
CA ILE A 129 -8.11 0.48 17.66
C ILE A 129 -9.61 0.24 17.93
N GLY A 130 -10.14 -0.89 17.48
CA GLY A 130 -11.55 -1.25 17.67
C GLY A 130 -11.96 -1.55 19.12
N MET A 131 -11.02 -1.74 20.05
CA MET A 131 -11.31 -1.93 21.47
C MET A 131 -11.83 -0.67 22.19
N ARG A 132 -11.78 0.49 21.54
CA ARG A 132 -12.17 1.78 22.11
C ARG A 132 -13.53 2.21 21.56
N ALA A 133 -14.59 1.89 22.27
CA ALA A 133 -15.98 2.15 21.83
C ALA A 133 -16.29 3.65 21.67
N GLU A 134 -15.57 4.51 22.37
CA GLU A 134 -15.73 5.96 22.32
C GLU A 134 -15.22 6.58 21.01
N MET A 135 -14.37 5.84 20.29
CA MET A 135 -13.77 6.26 19.05
C MET A 135 -14.29 5.42 17.89
N SER A 136 -15.04 6.02 16.99
CA SER A 136 -15.52 5.30 15.81
C SER A 136 -14.40 5.08 14.80
N VAL A 137 -14.43 3.94 14.11
CA VAL A 137 -13.38 3.54 13.16
C VAL A 137 -13.97 3.19 11.81
N THR A 138 -13.29 3.60 10.74
CA THR A 138 -13.49 3.07 9.37
C THR A 138 -12.19 2.48 8.87
N THR A 139 -12.22 1.26 8.35
CA THR A 139 -11.02 0.58 7.84
C THR A 139 -10.99 0.62 6.30
N ILE A 140 -9.86 1.01 5.72
CA ILE A 140 -9.62 0.97 4.28
C ILE A 140 -8.70 -0.21 3.97
N ASN A 141 -9.28 -1.35 3.60
CA ASN A 141 -8.53 -2.59 3.31
C ASN A 141 -8.02 -2.60 1.87
N VAL A 142 -6.78 -2.14 1.70
CA VAL A 142 -6.16 -2.07 0.38
C VAL A 142 -5.51 -3.40 -0.01
N GLY A 143 -5.65 -3.73 -1.31
CA GLY A 143 -4.95 -4.86 -1.92
C GLY A 143 -3.60 -4.48 -2.53
N TRP A 144 -3.27 -5.05 -3.68
CA TRP A 144 -2.03 -4.78 -4.39
C TRP A 144 -2.16 -3.50 -5.23
N PHE A 145 -1.40 -2.45 -4.86
CA PHE A 145 -1.46 -1.10 -5.46
C PHE A 145 -0.92 -1.07 -6.88
N ALA A 146 -1.40 -0.11 -7.68
CA ALA A 146 -0.84 0.19 -8.99
C ALA A 146 0.66 0.51 -8.95
N ASP A 147 1.10 1.22 -7.92
CA ASP A 147 2.52 1.57 -7.68
C ASP A 147 3.47 0.36 -7.62
N ASN A 148 2.97 -0.81 -7.22
CA ASN A 148 3.82 -2.00 -7.13
C ASN A 148 4.28 -2.48 -8.52
N TYR A 149 3.45 -2.30 -9.54
CA TYR A 149 3.85 -2.61 -10.92
C TYR A 149 4.80 -1.58 -11.51
N LEU A 150 4.71 -0.33 -11.03
CA LEU A 150 5.57 0.77 -11.49
C LEU A 150 7.00 0.68 -10.95
N MET A 151 7.28 -0.22 -10.00
CA MET A 151 8.64 -0.48 -9.52
C MET A 151 9.59 -0.99 -10.62
N VAL A 152 9.06 -1.68 -11.62
CA VAL A 152 9.84 -2.23 -12.75
C VAL A 152 9.64 -1.43 -14.04
N LEU A 153 9.14 -0.19 -13.94
CA LEU A 153 8.84 0.67 -15.08
C LEU A 153 10.09 1.00 -15.93
N ASP A 154 11.26 1.15 -15.31
CA ASP A 154 12.52 1.38 -16.03
C ASP A 154 12.90 0.17 -16.92
N MET A 155 12.66 -1.05 -16.44
CA MET A 155 12.89 -2.26 -17.22
C MET A 155 11.90 -2.36 -18.39
N ALA A 156 10.65 -2.02 -18.17
CA ALA A 156 9.64 -1.93 -19.23
C ALA A 156 10.02 -0.85 -20.25
N ALA A 157 10.47 0.33 -19.80
CA ALA A 157 10.84 1.45 -20.65
C ALA A 157 12.09 1.18 -21.49
N HIS A 158 13.10 0.51 -20.96
CA HIS A 158 14.41 0.38 -21.64
C HIS A 158 14.66 -1.00 -22.26
N LEU A 159 14.06 -2.07 -21.72
CA LEU A 159 14.22 -3.44 -22.22
C LEU A 159 12.94 -4.02 -22.85
N GLY A 160 11.78 -3.39 -22.68
CA GLY A 160 10.50 -3.92 -23.14
C GLY A 160 10.03 -5.15 -22.34
N LEU A 161 10.47 -5.26 -21.08
CA LEU A 161 10.18 -6.39 -20.22
C LEU A 161 9.45 -5.92 -18.95
N PHE A 162 8.35 -6.57 -18.64
CA PHE A 162 7.65 -6.48 -17.37
C PHE A 162 7.85 -7.78 -16.60
N THR A 163 8.76 -7.79 -15.63
CA THR A 163 9.18 -9.00 -14.91
C THR A 163 8.73 -8.92 -13.46
N MET A 164 7.74 -9.74 -13.09
CA MET A 164 7.26 -9.87 -11.72
C MET A 164 6.79 -11.31 -11.45
N PRO A 165 6.78 -11.79 -10.19
CA PRO A 165 6.36 -13.15 -9.82
C PRO A 165 4.83 -13.23 -9.68
N LEU A 166 4.07 -12.95 -10.74
CA LEU A 166 2.61 -12.86 -10.70
C LEU A 166 1.91 -14.14 -11.20
N GLY A 167 2.68 -15.12 -11.69
CA GLY A 167 2.16 -16.38 -12.24
C GLY A 167 1.67 -16.24 -13.67
N GLU A 168 0.61 -16.98 -14.04
CA GLU A 168 0.11 -17.04 -15.40
C GLU A 168 -0.32 -15.68 -15.95
N GLY A 169 0.16 -15.38 -17.16
CA GLY A 169 0.03 -14.08 -17.79
C GLY A 169 -1.40 -13.67 -18.15
N ASP A 170 -2.28 -14.63 -18.41
CA ASP A 170 -3.66 -14.36 -18.89
C ASP A 170 -4.71 -14.39 -17.78
N VAL A 171 -4.35 -14.85 -16.57
CA VAL A 171 -5.27 -14.90 -15.44
C VAL A 171 -5.42 -13.54 -14.79
N LYS A 172 -6.65 -13.04 -14.72
CA LYS A 172 -6.99 -11.76 -14.08
C LYS A 172 -6.98 -11.89 -12.56
N LYS A 173 -6.03 -11.24 -11.90
CA LYS A 173 -5.76 -11.46 -10.47
C LYS A 173 -5.83 -10.22 -9.60
N ASN A 174 -5.92 -9.02 -10.16
CA ASN A 174 -5.96 -7.80 -9.37
C ASN A 174 -6.65 -6.66 -10.13
N ALA A 175 -7.35 -5.81 -9.40
CA ALA A 175 -7.87 -4.52 -9.86
C ALA A 175 -7.11 -3.40 -9.13
N PRO A 176 -5.94 -2.97 -9.65
CA PRO A 176 -5.00 -2.14 -8.90
C PRO A 176 -5.51 -0.72 -8.70
N PRO A 177 -5.73 -0.26 -7.44
CA PRO A 177 -6.11 1.12 -7.18
C PRO A 177 -4.93 2.08 -7.32
N SER A 178 -5.22 3.34 -7.66
CA SER A 178 -4.28 4.45 -7.50
C SER A 178 -4.20 4.91 -6.04
N ASN A 179 -3.11 5.61 -5.67
CA ASN A 179 -3.02 6.23 -4.33
C ASN A 179 -4.08 7.32 -4.13
N GLU A 180 -4.46 7.99 -5.20
CA GLU A 180 -5.51 9.00 -5.23
C GLU A 180 -6.90 8.41 -4.96
N ASP A 181 -7.19 7.23 -5.50
CA ASP A 181 -8.45 6.52 -5.27
C ASP A 181 -8.54 6.01 -3.84
N ILE A 182 -7.46 5.42 -3.31
CA ILE A 182 -7.40 5.02 -1.90
C ILE A 182 -7.65 6.23 -1.00
N ALA A 183 -7.00 7.34 -1.29
CA ALA A 183 -7.18 8.57 -0.54
C ALA A 183 -8.60 9.12 -0.64
N SER A 184 -9.25 9.05 -1.80
CA SER A 184 -10.62 9.54 -1.96
C SER A 184 -11.60 8.82 -1.05
N VAL A 185 -11.48 7.50 -0.92
CA VAL A 185 -12.31 6.69 -0.01
C VAL A 185 -12.03 7.07 1.45
N ALA A 186 -10.76 7.21 1.82
CA ALA A 186 -10.40 7.65 3.17
C ALA A 186 -10.94 9.06 3.48
N VAL A 187 -10.88 9.97 2.54
CA VAL A 187 -11.42 11.34 2.66
C VAL A 187 -12.94 11.34 2.77
N GLY A 188 -13.63 10.52 1.97
CA GLY A 188 -15.08 10.33 2.10
C GLY A 188 -15.46 9.94 3.52
N ALA A 189 -14.80 8.91 4.05
CA ALA A 189 -15.03 8.43 5.42
C ALA A 189 -14.67 9.47 6.50
N LEU A 190 -13.57 10.20 6.34
CA LEU A 190 -13.17 11.26 7.29
C LEU A 190 -14.14 12.45 7.29
N THR A 191 -14.75 12.75 6.15
CA THR A 191 -15.63 13.93 6.03
C THR A 191 -17.06 13.66 6.50
N ASP A 192 -17.50 12.41 6.47
CA ASP A 192 -18.82 11.98 6.94
C ASP A 192 -18.76 10.73 7.85
N PRO A 193 -18.27 10.87 9.10
CA PRO A 193 -18.18 9.74 10.03
C PRO A 193 -19.51 9.04 10.29
N ALA A 194 -20.63 9.77 10.30
CA ALA A 194 -21.94 9.21 10.61
C ALA A 194 -22.34 8.13 9.60
N MET A 195 -21.99 8.29 8.35
CA MET A 195 -22.28 7.33 7.29
C MET A 195 -21.29 6.17 7.24
N HIS A 196 -20.07 6.34 7.79
CA HIS A 196 -18.95 5.43 7.54
C HIS A 196 -18.39 4.74 8.79
N ALA A 197 -18.82 5.14 10.00
CA ALA A 197 -18.40 4.53 11.25
C ALA A 197 -18.68 3.02 11.27
N GLY A 198 -17.70 2.22 11.69
CA GLY A 198 -17.79 0.76 11.77
C GLY A 198 -17.73 0.04 10.43
N LYS A 199 -17.54 0.74 9.32
CA LYS A 199 -17.50 0.13 7.99
C LYS A 199 -16.07 -0.14 7.53
N THR A 200 -15.95 -1.14 6.65
CA THR A 200 -14.72 -1.49 5.97
C THR A 200 -14.93 -1.32 4.46
N TYR A 201 -13.96 -0.67 3.81
CA TYR A 201 -13.97 -0.42 2.37
C TYR A 201 -12.74 -0.98 1.70
N ARG A 202 -12.91 -1.38 0.45
CA ARG A 202 -11.82 -1.90 -0.38
C ARG A 202 -11.71 -1.09 -1.68
N PRO A 203 -10.97 0.03 -1.72
CA PRO A 203 -10.73 0.73 -2.98
C PRO A 203 -9.98 -0.15 -3.97
N THR A 204 -10.52 -0.23 -5.19
CA THR A 204 -9.92 -0.96 -6.32
C THR A 204 -9.92 -0.10 -7.57
N GLY A 205 -9.12 -0.47 -8.55
CA GLY A 205 -9.28 0.01 -9.92
C GLY A 205 -10.59 -0.48 -10.55
N PRO A 206 -10.94 0.00 -11.75
CA PRO A 206 -12.24 -0.26 -12.37
C PRO A 206 -12.39 -1.68 -12.93
N ALA A 207 -11.30 -2.42 -13.10
CA ALA A 207 -11.33 -3.75 -13.72
C ALA A 207 -10.23 -4.66 -13.17
N LEU A 208 -10.52 -5.96 -13.09
CA LEU A 208 -9.50 -6.98 -12.89
C LEU A 208 -8.60 -7.05 -14.13
N LEU A 209 -7.30 -7.07 -13.91
CA LEU A 209 -6.27 -7.15 -14.94
C LEU A 209 -5.42 -8.42 -14.77
N SER A 210 -5.05 -8.99 -15.91
CA SER A 210 -4.01 -10.01 -15.99
C SER A 210 -2.62 -9.38 -16.09
N PRO A 211 -1.53 -10.11 -15.80
CA PRO A 211 -0.18 -9.63 -16.02
C PRO A 211 0.12 -9.19 -17.47
N ASN A 212 -0.47 -9.86 -18.46
CA ASN A 212 -0.35 -9.47 -19.86
C ASN A 212 -1.08 -8.17 -20.18
N GLU A 213 -2.28 -7.94 -19.61
CA GLU A 213 -3.01 -6.66 -19.74
C GLU A 213 -2.25 -5.51 -19.06
N ILE A 214 -1.61 -5.76 -17.90
CA ILE A 214 -0.72 -4.80 -17.24
C ILE A 214 0.48 -4.47 -18.14
N ALA A 215 1.12 -5.48 -18.72
CA ALA A 215 2.24 -5.27 -19.66
C ALA A 215 1.80 -4.48 -20.91
N ALA A 216 0.60 -4.74 -21.42
CA ALA A 216 0.05 -3.99 -22.54
C ALA A 216 -0.17 -2.51 -22.18
N ALA A 217 -0.77 -2.22 -21.02
CA ALA A 217 -0.96 -0.86 -20.53
C ALA A 217 0.36 -0.10 -20.34
N LEU A 218 1.40 -0.77 -19.80
CA LEU A 218 2.76 -0.22 -19.74
C LEU A 218 3.29 0.07 -21.14
N GLY A 219 3.06 -0.83 -22.09
CA GLY A 219 3.48 -0.70 -23.48
C GLY A 219 2.83 0.50 -24.18
N HIS A 220 1.52 0.66 -24.03
CA HIS A 220 0.76 1.80 -24.59
C HIS A 220 1.28 3.14 -24.02
N ALA A 221 1.49 3.21 -22.71
CA ALA A 221 1.96 4.44 -22.08
C ALA A 221 3.42 4.80 -22.45
N LEU A 222 4.25 3.80 -22.76
CA LEU A 222 5.67 3.95 -23.15
C LEU A 222 5.86 4.03 -24.66
N ASP A 223 4.80 3.93 -25.46
CA ASP A 223 4.83 3.83 -26.91
C ASP A 223 5.84 2.76 -27.40
N ARG A 224 5.76 1.56 -26.83
CA ARG A 224 6.61 0.43 -27.19
C ARG A 224 5.98 -0.91 -26.79
N ARG A 225 6.41 -2.00 -27.45
CA ARG A 225 6.01 -3.34 -27.02
C ARG A 225 6.67 -3.69 -25.69
N VAL A 226 5.85 -4.03 -24.68
CA VAL A 226 6.28 -4.59 -23.40
C VAL A 226 5.70 -6.00 -23.28
N ARG A 227 6.53 -6.94 -22.86
CA ARG A 227 6.14 -8.33 -22.65
C ARG A 227 6.21 -8.66 -21.16
N TYR A 228 5.18 -9.31 -20.67
CA TYR A 228 5.23 -9.91 -19.34
C TYR A 228 6.12 -11.15 -19.36
N GLN A 229 6.90 -11.29 -18.30
CA GLN A 229 7.68 -12.49 -18.01
C GLN A 229 7.52 -12.83 -16.56
N ASP A 230 6.88 -13.96 -16.26
CA ASP A 230 6.86 -14.50 -14.90
C ASP A 230 8.28 -14.84 -14.44
N ILE A 231 8.59 -14.48 -13.21
CA ILE A 231 9.86 -14.78 -12.57
C ILE A 231 9.63 -15.48 -11.24
N SER A 232 10.62 -16.24 -10.79
CA SER A 232 10.56 -16.83 -9.45
C SER A 232 10.68 -15.77 -8.36
N GLU A 233 10.14 -16.04 -7.18
CA GLU A 233 10.34 -15.20 -5.98
C GLU A 233 11.83 -14.96 -5.71
N ARG A 234 12.66 -16.01 -5.89
CA ARG A 234 14.11 -15.90 -5.77
C ARG A 234 14.71 -14.86 -6.71
N MET A 235 14.21 -14.77 -7.95
CA MET A 235 14.66 -13.75 -8.91
C MET A 235 14.21 -12.36 -8.48
N MET A 236 12.99 -12.20 -7.99
CA MET A 236 12.50 -10.95 -7.43
C MET A 236 13.37 -10.48 -6.25
N LEU A 237 13.71 -11.38 -5.34
CA LEU A 237 14.59 -11.06 -4.20
C LEU A 237 15.99 -10.61 -4.64
N LYS A 238 16.55 -11.22 -5.70
CA LYS A 238 17.80 -10.76 -6.31
C LYS A 238 17.66 -9.34 -6.86
N ALA A 239 16.55 -9.07 -7.56
CA ALA A 239 16.28 -7.75 -8.14
C ALA A 239 16.17 -6.67 -7.04
N LEU A 240 15.40 -6.93 -6.00
CA LEU A 240 15.25 -6.00 -4.87
C LEU A 240 16.57 -5.73 -4.15
N LYS A 241 17.43 -6.74 -3.98
CA LYS A 241 18.77 -6.58 -3.38
C LYS A 241 19.76 -5.87 -4.29
N ALA A 242 19.63 -6.01 -5.59
CA ALA A 242 20.55 -5.40 -6.57
C ALA A 242 20.27 -3.91 -6.79
N LEU A 243 19.06 -3.47 -6.55
CA LEU A 243 18.67 -2.06 -6.64
C LEU A 243 19.32 -1.24 -5.50
N PRO A 244 19.56 0.07 -5.72
CA PRO A 244 19.94 0.96 -4.63
C PRO A 244 18.93 0.86 -3.50
N PRO A 245 19.31 1.07 -2.23
CA PRO A 245 18.37 1.08 -1.11
C PRO A 245 17.34 2.17 -1.37
N SER A 246 16.32 1.80 -2.10
CA SER A 246 15.12 2.58 -2.28
C SER A 246 14.20 2.30 -1.09
N ASN A 247 13.06 2.88 -1.04
CA ASN A 247 12.04 2.91 0.00
C ASN A 247 11.67 1.57 0.68
N TYR A 248 12.39 0.48 0.43
CA TYR A 248 12.16 -0.83 1.02
C TYR A 248 13.33 -1.25 1.91
N SER A 249 13.02 -1.48 3.18
CA SER A 249 13.97 -2.15 4.09
C SER A 249 14.10 -3.63 3.72
N GLU A 250 15.21 -4.29 4.13
CA GLU A 250 15.36 -5.74 3.96
C GLU A 250 14.20 -6.53 4.59
N ALA A 251 13.63 -6.02 5.68
CA ALA A 251 12.43 -6.57 6.31
C ALA A 251 11.21 -6.52 5.39
N ALA A 252 10.99 -5.40 4.67
CA ALA A 252 9.90 -5.32 3.70
C ALA A 252 10.11 -6.26 2.51
N VAL A 253 11.36 -6.52 2.12
CA VAL A 253 11.70 -7.44 1.03
C VAL A 253 11.27 -8.87 1.38
N SER A 254 11.48 -9.34 2.63
CA SER A 254 11.03 -10.67 3.04
C SER A 254 9.51 -10.83 2.94
N GLN A 255 8.77 -9.78 3.29
CA GLN A 255 7.31 -9.79 3.26
C GLN A 255 6.75 -9.74 1.83
N LEU A 256 7.43 -9.08 0.89
CA LEU A 256 7.01 -9.02 -0.51
C LEU A 256 6.99 -10.40 -1.19
N ALA A 257 7.88 -11.31 -0.82
CA ALA A 257 7.88 -12.69 -1.33
C ALA A 257 6.58 -13.42 -0.93
N ILE A 258 6.14 -13.23 0.32
CA ILE A 258 4.90 -13.80 0.83
C ILE A 258 3.69 -13.27 0.05
N TYR A 259 3.67 -11.97 -0.21
CA TYR A 259 2.59 -11.33 -0.98
C TYR A 259 2.57 -11.77 -2.45
N ALA A 260 3.71 -12.13 -3.02
CA ALA A 260 3.76 -12.72 -4.36
C ALA A 260 3.05 -14.08 -4.43
N SER A 261 3.19 -14.91 -3.38
CA SER A 261 2.45 -16.17 -3.26
C SER A 261 0.94 -15.94 -3.17
N GLU A 262 0.49 -14.98 -2.35
CA GLU A 262 -0.92 -14.56 -2.27
C GLU A 262 -1.46 -14.06 -3.61
N TYR A 263 -0.66 -13.29 -4.34
CA TYR A 263 -1.03 -12.80 -5.66
C TYR A 263 -1.24 -13.97 -6.65
N ARG A 264 -0.29 -14.93 -6.68
CA ARG A 264 -0.38 -16.12 -7.52
C ARG A 264 -1.61 -16.95 -7.21
N ALA A 265 -1.96 -17.08 -5.94
CA ALA A 265 -3.17 -17.76 -5.49
C ALA A 265 -4.47 -17.02 -5.84
N GLY A 266 -4.42 -15.76 -6.25
CA GLY A 266 -5.58 -14.97 -6.65
C GLY A 266 -6.27 -14.26 -5.48
N ALA A 267 -5.66 -14.18 -4.29
CA ALA A 267 -6.25 -13.53 -3.12
C ALA A 267 -6.67 -12.07 -3.39
N PHE A 268 -5.95 -11.38 -4.28
CA PHE A 268 -6.30 -10.01 -4.65
C PHE A 268 -7.43 -9.88 -5.69
N ALA A 269 -7.87 -10.97 -6.31
CA ALA A 269 -9.02 -10.97 -7.20
C ALA A 269 -10.35 -11.11 -6.46
N VAL A 270 -10.32 -11.63 -5.22
CA VAL A 270 -11.53 -11.87 -4.42
C VAL A 270 -12.31 -10.57 -4.26
N ASN A 271 -13.60 -10.59 -4.58
CA ASN A 271 -14.51 -9.45 -4.51
C ASN A 271 -13.96 -8.15 -5.16
N ALA A 272 -13.20 -8.28 -6.23
CA ALA A 272 -12.75 -7.15 -7.04
C ALA A 272 -13.30 -7.26 -8.48
N PRO A 273 -13.57 -6.11 -9.14
CA PRO A 273 -13.50 -4.74 -8.63
C PRO A 273 -14.66 -4.38 -7.69
N THR A 274 -14.45 -3.39 -6.80
CA THR A 274 -15.48 -2.81 -5.93
C THR A 274 -15.95 -1.45 -6.47
N GLN A 275 -17.05 -0.95 -5.90
CA GLN A 275 -17.57 0.38 -6.21
C GLN A 275 -17.21 1.43 -5.14
N ASP A 276 -16.34 1.11 -4.19
CA ASP A 276 -16.06 1.95 -3.03
C ASP A 276 -15.44 3.31 -3.41
N VAL A 277 -14.63 3.35 -4.47
CA VAL A 277 -14.07 4.61 -4.98
C VAL A 277 -15.16 5.54 -5.48
N LEU A 278 -16.16 5.00 -6.18
CA LEU A 278 -17.31 5.78 -6.66
C LEU A 278 -18.24 6.18 -5.51
N LEU A 279 -18.67 5.23 -4.69
CA LEU A 279 -19.72 5.44 -3.70
C LEU A 279 -19.25 6.23 -2.47
N VAL A 280 -18.01 6.03 -2.04
CA VAL A 280 -17.43 6.68 -0.86
C VAL A 280 -16.46 7.78 -1.25
N GLY A 281 -15.61 7.52 -2.24
CA GLY A 281 -14.65 8.51 -2.74
C GLY A 281 -15.28 9.62 -3.60
N GLY A 282 -16.48 9.38 -4.14
CA GLY A 282 -17.22 10.34 -4.94
C GLY A 282 -16.61 10.64 -6.32
N ARG A 283 -15.86 9.66 -6.87
CA ARG A 283 -15.22 9.75 -8.18
C ARG A 283 -15.13 8.40 -8.85
N ASP A 284 -15.03 8.37 -10.16
CA ASP A 284 -14.72 7.12 -10.87
C ASP A 284 -13.31 6.63 -10.53
N PRO A 285 -13.10 5.31 -10.35
CA PRO A 285 -11.77 4.76 -10.11
C PRO A 285 -10.87 4.94 -11.34
N GLU A 286 -9.61 5.31 -11.11
CA GLU A 286 -8.64 5.56 -12.19
C GLU A 286 -8.19 4.23 -12.83
N GLY A 287 -8.27 4.14 -14.17
CA GLY A 287 -7.78 2.98 -14.91
C GLY A 287 -6.26 2.88 -14.87
N PHE A 288 -5.73 1.66 -14.84
CA PHE A 288 -4.28 1.42 -14.69
C PHE A 288 -3.45 2.10 -15.80
N GLU A 289 -3.92 2.11 -17.04
CA GLU A 289 -3.21 2.79 -18.14
C GLU A 289 -3.09 4.30 -17.90
N SER A 290 -4.13 4.95 -17.36
CA SER A 290 -4.07 6.37 -16.97
C SER A 290 -3.01 6.62 -15.90
N ILE A 291 -2.96 5.77 -14.87
CA ILE A 291 -1.94 5.84 -13.81
C ILE A 291 -0.52 5.75 -14.41
N VAL A 292 -0.32 4.80 -15.33
CA VAL A 292 0.98 4.63 -16.01
C VAL A 292 1.33 5.85 -16.83
N ARG A 293 0.42 6.37 -17.68
CA ARG A 293 0.64 7.56 -18.52
C ARG A 293 1.03 8.77 -17.68
N ARG A 294 0.32 9.03 -16.59
CA ARG A 294 0.63 10.10 -15.65
C ARG A 294 2.02 9.93 -15.02
N THR A 295 2.39 8.70 -14.68
CA THR A 295 3.72 8.40 -14.13
C THR A 295 4.83 8.58 -15.17
N VAL A 296 4.61 8.12 -16.38
CA VAL A 296 5.59 8.26 -17.48
C VAL A 296 5.81 9.74 -17.80
N SER A 297 4.75 10.55 -17.88
CA SER A 297 4.87 11.99 -18.16
C SER A 297 5.63 12.76 -17.09
N SER A 298 5.62 12.28 -15.84
CA SER A 298 6.34 12.90 -14.72
C SER A 298 7.82 12.49 -14.60
N ARG A 299 8.28 11.49 -15.39
CA ARG A 299 9.63 10.91 -15.30
C ARG A 299 10.42 11.09 -16.57
N SER A 300 11.34 12.04 -16.61
CA SER A 300 12.23 12.30 -17.77
C SER A 300 13.21 11.16 -18.08
N ASN A 301 13.54 10.31 -17.09
CA ASN A 301 14.49 9.20 -17.25
C ASN A 301 13.91 8.03 -18.08
N LEU A 302 12.63 7.99 -18.35
CA LEU A 302 11.96 6.93 -19.13
C LEU A 302 12.03 7.14 -20.65
N SER A 303 12.54 8.28 -21.12
CA SER A 303 12.72 8.54 -22.54
C SER A 303 13.72 7.55 -23.18
N ARG A 304 13.49 7.22 -24.45
CA ARG A 304 14.35 6.29 -25.22
C ARG A 304 15.78 6.82 -25.36
N GLY A 305 16.77 5.93 -25.31
CA GLY A 305 18.19 6.27 -25.53
C GLY A 305 19.07 5.04 -25.41
N LEU A 306 20.01 4.88 -26.32
CA LEU A 306 20.95 3.73 -26.36
C LEU A 306 21.71 3.57 -25.05
N GLY A 307 22.22 4.65 -24.46
CA GLY A 307 22.95 4.61 -23.20
C GLY A 307 22.08 4.13 -22.03
N ARG A 308 20.80 4.51 -22.00
CA ARG A 308 19.84 4.05 -20.97
C ARG A 308 19.50 2.57 -21.13
N SER A 309 19.34 2.10 -22.37
CA SER A 309 19.10 0.67 -22.64
C SER A 309 20.31 -0.18 -22.26
N LEU A 310 21.53 0.29 -22.52
CA LEU A 310 22.76 -0.38 -22.06
C LEU A 310 22.88 -0.38 -20.53
N GLY A 311 22.53 0.74 -19.89
CA GLY A 311 22.48 0.83 -18.42
C GLY A 311 21.46 -0.14 -17.81
N ALA A 312 20.27 -0.24 -18.40
CA ALA A 312 19.24 -1.20 -17.96
C ALA A 312 19.68 -2.66 -18.16
N LEU A 313 20.37 -2.96 -19.28
CA LEU A 313 20.94 -4.28 -19.51
C LEU A 313 22.03 -4.61 -18.49
N ALA A 314 22.94 -3.68 -18.20
CA ALA A 314 23.96 -3.85 -17.16
C ALA A 314 23.33 -4.06 -15.78
N GLY A 315 22.26 -3.31 -15.46
CA GLY A 315 21.45 -3.52 -14.25
C GLY A 315 20.83 -4.91 -14.18
N PHE A 316 20.29 -5.40 -15.29
CA PHE A 316 19.74 -6.75 -15.39
C PHE A 316 20.81 -7.83 -15.19
N MET A 317 21.98 -7.67 -15.81
CA MET A 317 23.12 -8.58 -15.60
C MET A 317 23.59 -8.58 -14.13
N LYS A 318 23.62 -7.39 -13.49
CA LYS A 318 23.88 -7.28 -12.05
C LYS A 318 22.89 -8.07 -11.22
N ILE A 319 21.59 -8.01 -11.53
CA ILE A 319 20.54 -8.79 -10.86
C ILE A 319 20.83 -10.29 -10.99
N LEU A 320 21.15 -10.76 -12.19
CA LEU A 320 21.49 -12.18 -12.41
C LEU A 320 22.69 -12.63 -11.58
N ALA A 321 23.72 -11.80 -11.46
CA ALA A 321 24.92 -12.07 -10.68
C ALA A 321 24.72 -11.91 -9.16
N THR A 322 23.65 -11.25 -8.70
CA THR A 322 23.39 -10.99 -7.28
C THR A 322 22.94 -12.30 -6.60
N ARG A 323 23.51 -12.59 -5.41
CA ARG A 323 23.00 -13.68 -4.56
C ARG A 323 21.71 -13.26 -3.88
N PRO A 324 20.64 -14.07 -3.91
CA PRO A 324 19.41 -13.75 -3.19
C PRO A 324 19.69 -13.60 -1.69
N PRO A 325 18.97 -12.74 -0.98
CA PRO A 325 19.05 -12.64 0.46
C PRO A 325 18.56 -13.94 1.12
N ASN A 326 19.07 -14.25 2.29
CA ASN A 326 18.53 -15.33 3.13
C ASN A 326 17.41 -14.74 4.01
N LEU A 327 16.15 -14.97 3.64
CA LEU A 327 14.99 -14.39 4.33
C LEU A 327 14.92 -14.84 5.79
N LYS A 328 15.14 -16.12 6.08
CA LYS A 328 15.14 -16.65 7.46
C LYS A 328 16.19 -15.94 8.33
N GLN A 329 17.37 -15.70 7.77
CA GLN A 329 18.42 -14.96 8.49
C GLN A 329 18.03 -13.51 8.75
N ILE A 330 17.42 -12.84 7.77
CA ILE A 330 16.93 -11.46 7.93
C ILE A 330 15.86 -11.40 9.03
N GLU A 331 14.90 -12.30 9.01
CA GLU A 331 13.82 -12.36 9.99
C GLU A 331 14.34 -12.66 11.39
N MET A 332 15.27 -13.59 11.54
CA MET A 332 15.93 -13.87 12.82
C MET A 332 16.76 -12.67 13.34
N GLN A 333 17.51 -12.00 12.47
CA GLN A 333 18.31 -10.83 12.85
C GLN A 333 17.44 -9.61 13.22
N ARG A 334 16.20 -9.60 12.81
CA ARG A 334 15.21 -8.55 13.10
C ARG A 334 14.22 -8.95 14.18
N ASP A 335 14.46 -10.10 14.84
CA ASP A 335 13.58 -10.62 15.91
C ASP A 335 12.10 -10.72 15.46
N PHE A 336 11.86 -11.11 14.20
CA PHE A 336 10.49 -11.29 13.72
C PHE A 336 9.82 -12.44 14.45
N VAL A 337 8.66 -12.17 15.03
CA VAL A 337 7.84 -13.19 15.69
C VAL A 337 7.42 -14.23 14.67
N GLN A 338 7.91 -15.47 14.87
CA GLN A 338 7.59 -16.61 14.03
C GLN A 338 6.40 -17.38 14.59
N LEU A 339 5.54 -17.88 13.70
CA LEU A 339 4.48 -18.80 14.06
C LEU A 339 4.89 -20.23 13.73
N SER A 340 4.46 -21.18 14.55
CA SER A 340 4.71 -22.61 14.30
C SER A 340 3.90 -23.15 13.12
N LYS A 341 2.74 -22.58 12.87
CA LYS A 341 1.80 -22.97 11.80
C LYS A 341 1.19 -21.73 11.15
N PRO A 342 1.96 -21.00 10.35
CA PRO A 342 1.40 -19.85 9.62
C PRO A 342 0.44 -20.32 8.52
N VAL A 343 -0.62 -19.53 8.26
CA VAL A 343 -1.65 -19.84 7.28
C VAL A 343 -1.79 -18.66 6.31
N PHE A 344 -1.68 -18.92 5.02
CA PHE A 344 -1.93 -17.91 3.99
C PHE A 344 -3.43 -17.53 3.97
N SER A 345 -3.75 -16.30 3.54
CA SER A 345 -5.12 -15.81 3.53
C SER A 345 -6.05 -16.71 2.72
N TYR A 346 -5.60 -17.24 1.59
CA TYR A 346 -6.39 -18.14 0.75
C TYR A 346 -6.66 -19.53 1.37
N ASP A 347 -5.90 -19.94 2.40
CA ASP A 347 -6.09 -21.17 3.18
C ASP A 347 -6.72 -20.91 4.56
N ASP A 348 -6.85 -19.65 4.97
CA ASP A 348 -7.44 -19.25 6.26
C ASP A 348 -8.97 -19.24 6.15
N ALA A 349 -9.62 -20.18 6.82
CA ALA A 349 -11.07 -20.33 6.80
C ALA A 349 -11.79 -19.06 7.34
N ALA A 350 -11.25 -18.38 8.33
CA ALA A 350 -11.84 -17.16 8.88
C ALA A 350 -11.71 -15.99 7.88
N TRP A 351 -10.56 -15.85 7.23
CA TRP A 351 -10.37 -14.86 6.18
C TRP A 351 -11.31 -15.15 4.99
N CYS A 352 -11.35 -16.41 4.52
CA CYS A 352 -12.24 -16.81 3.43
C CYS A 352 -13.71 -16.53 3.74
N ALA A 353 -14.17 -16.83 4.96
CA ALA A 353 -15.53 -16.58 5.37
C ALA A 353 -15.86 -15.08 5.43
N SER A 354 -14.99 -14.28 6.05
CA SER A 354 -15.18 -12.83 6.19
C SER A 354 -15.10 -12.07 4.87
N HIS A 355 -14.40 -12.62 3.87
CA HIS A 355 -14.25 -12.03 2.56
C HIS A 355 -15.14 -12.68 1.49
N HIS A 356 -16.06 -13.59 1.88
CA HIS A 356 -16.91 -14.36 0.96
C HIS A 356 -16.13 -15.04 -0.17
N ALA A 357 -14.92 -15.49 0.14
CA ALA A 357 -14.03 -16.16 -0.79
C ALA A 357 -14.47 -17.61 -0.99
N GLN A 358 -15.28 -17.89 -2.00
CA GLN A 358 -15.64 -19.25 -2.37
C GLN A 358 -14.53 -19.86 -3.24
N ASN A 359 -13.88 -20.94 -2.73
CA ASN A 359 -12.95 -21.82 -3.49
C ASN A 359 -11.86 -21.11 -4.28
N ILE A 360 -10.94 -20.42 -3.61
CA ILE A 360 -9.72 -19.88 -4.23
C ILE A 360 -8.63 -20.98 -4.28
N ARG A 361 -8.92 -22.19 -4.64
CA ARG A 361 -7.87 -23.17 -4.93
C ARG A 361 -7.53 -23.05 -6.41
N PRO A 362 -6.34 -22.58 -6.78
CA PRO A 362 -5.82 -22.86 -8.09
C PRO A 362 -5.60 -24.37 -8.15
N ASP A 363 -6.21 -25.04 -9.10
CA ASP A 363 -5.78 -26.37 -9.50
C ASP A 363 -4.28 -26.28 -9.81
N SER A 364 -3.49 -27.11 -9.09
CA SER A 364 -2.06 -27.31 -9.27
C SER A 364 -1.09 -26.17 -8.89
N ILE A 365 -0.80 -26.01 -7.60
CA ILE A 365 0.57 -25.70 -7.21
C ILE A 365 1.23 -27.04 -6.83
N GLN A 366 1.88 -27.67 -7.80
CA GLN A 366 2.89 -28.68 -7.47
C GLN A 366 4.04 -27.94 -6.78
N VAL A 367 4.16 -28.18 -5.49
CA VAL A 367 5.33 -27.80 -4.69
C VAL A 367 6.49 -28.66 -5.20
N ALA A 368 7.43 -28.07 -5.92
CA ALA A 368 8.73 -28.61 -6.25
C ALA A 368 9.82 -27.88 -5.47
#